data_51629f3f195f4835ef15b58c8e0292f2
#
_entry.id   51629f3f195f4835ef15b58c8e0292f2
#
_cell.length_a   1.000
_cell.length_b   1.000
_cell.length_c   1.000
_cell.angle_alpha   90.00
_cell.angle_beta   90.00
_cell.angle_gamma   90.00
#
_symmetry.space_group_name_H-M   'P 1'
#
loop_
_entity.id
_entity.type
_entity.pdbx_description
1 polymer ?
#
loop_
_entity_poly.entity_id
_entity_poly.type
_entity_poly.pdbx_seq_one_letter_code
_entity_poly.pdbx_strand_id
1 'polypeptide(L)'
;ALSSDTQAAINRLKSVNTNWGDILFRDAFSQEYNLSLSGGTERVTYYTSFGYYKEDGNVDGVGMDRFNLVGKTSYKVNSILKVGASMFANRRKNTNYLTDAYGMSNPVFYSRKANPYFELYDKNGNYNYDYDIQNNTDKDLGFNIFEERQNTSNESVVNSFSSIFDAELRFNDKWKLTSQFGYQLEKTSREEIADWESYAMRYYYKLSEYSQGGETKHFLPEGGMQKSYENSNSQITWKAMGEYRDSFNDIHELEVMAGTELRKTWYETLFSAGYGFDRKTLTTKPVIFPNESYATSFPLHQTTYKENAYVSFYSTASYSLLNRYTAVS
;
A
#
# COMPACT_ATOMS: atom_id res chain seq x y z
N ALA A 1 -39.80 15.63 40.37
CA ALA A 1 -39.46 16.71 39.39
C ALA A 1 -37.93 16.74 39.23
N LEU A 2 -37.44 16.92 38.01
CA LEU A 2 -36.02 17.13 37.72
C LEU A 2 -35.54 18.45 38.36
N SER A 3 -34.28 18.50 38.79
CA SER A 3 -33.72 19.77 39.28
C SER A 3 -33.68 20.81 38.16
N SER A 4 -33.62 22.08 38.51
CA SER A 4 -33.49 23.20 37.54
C SER A 4 -32.26 23.02 36.65
N ASP A 5 -31.15 22.54 37.21
CA ASP A 5 -29.90 22.34 36.50
C ASP A 5 -29.96 21.17 35.52
N THR A 6 -30.64 20.07 35.90
CA THR A 6 -30.94 18.94 35.01
C THR A 6 -31.82 19.35 33.85
N GLN A 7 -32.85 20.17 34.11
CA GLN A 7 -33.74 20.68 33.07
C GLN A 7 -33.01 21.62 32.10
N ALA A 8 -32.13 22.48 32.62
CA ALA A 8 -31.30 23.36 31.81
C ALA A 8 -30.29 22.53 30.93
N ALA A 9 -29.70 21.50 31.47
CA ALA A 9 -28.83 20.60 30.71
C ALA A 9 -29.58 19.86 29.58
N ILE A 10 -30.81 19.35 29.87
CA ILE A 10 -31.64 18.71 28.85
C ILE A 10 -32.06 19.71 27.75
N ASN A 11 -32.41 20.93 28.10
CA ASN A 11 -32.77 21.96 27.13
C ASN A 11 -31.58 22.36 26.25
N ARG A 12 -30.37 22.41 26.81
CA ARG A 12 -29.16 22.63 26.04
C ARG A 12 -28.91 21.47 25.07
N LEU A 13 -28.99 20.24 25.53
CA LEU A 13 -28.79 19.06 24.66
C LEU A 13 -29.78 18.99 23.50
N LYS A 14 -31.03 19.44 23.71
CA LYS A 14 -32.05 19.52 22.64
C LYS A 14 -31.68 20.49 21.52
N SER A 15 -30.81 21.47 21.79
CA SER A 15 -30.37 22.45 20.79
C SER A 15 -29.11 22.05 20.05
N VAL A 16 -28.43 20.96 20.50
CA VAL A 16 -27.23 20.42 19.85
C VAL A 16 -27.64 19.26 18.96
N ASN A 17 -27.30 19.33 17.69
CA ASN A 17 -27.46 18.23 16.73
C ASN A 17 -26.28 18.24 15.75
N THR A 18 -25.22 17.58 16.14
CA THR A 18 -23.98 17.49 15.36
C THR A 18 -24.16 16.45 14.26
N ASN A 19 -24.17 16.89 13.02
CA ASN A 19 -24.13 15.99 11.87
C ASN A 19 -22.68 15.60 11.56
N TRP A 20 -22.26 14.47 12.09
CA TRP A 20 -20.90 13.95 11.93
C TRP A 20 -20.55 13.64 10.48
N GLY A 21 -21.55 13.31 9.65
CA GLY A 21 -21.34 13.07 8.22
C GLY A 21 -20.88 14.35 7.52
N ASP A 22 -21.55 15.48 7.74
CA ASP A 22 -21.20 16.75 7.11
C ASP A 22 -19.86 17.32 7.60
N ILE A 23 -19.46 16.96 8.82
CA ILE A 23 -18.21 17.43 9.43
C ILE A 23 -17.00 16.60 8.95
N LEU A 24 -17.17 15.29 8.78
CA LEU A 24 -16.07 14.36 8.52
C LEU A 24 -15.85 14.06 7.04
N PHE A 25 -16.89 14.25 6.23
CA PHE A 25 -16.81 13.97 4.80
C PHE A 25 -16.98 15.26 3.97
N ARG A 26 -16.33 15.25 2.83
CA ARG A 26 -16.38 16.29 1.82
C ARG A 26 -16.51 15.67 0.43
N ASP A 27 -16.85 16.49 -0.55
CA ASP A 27 -16.76 16.09 -1.95
C ASP A 27 -15.30 15.77 -2.30
N ALA A 28 -15.12 14.65 -2.97
CA ALA A 28 -13.82 14.19 -3.45
C ALA A 28 -13.61 14.65 -4.90
N PHE A 29 -12.39 15.02 -5.23
CA PHE A 29 -12.02 15.43 -6.59
C PHE A 29 -10.82 14.59 -7.08
N SER A 30 -10.92 14.07 -8.30
CA SER A 30 -9.82 13.37 -8.93
C SER A 30 -9.46 13.99 -10.29
N GLN A 31 -8.17 13.92 -10.63
CA GLN A 31 -7.62 14.46 -11.88
C GLN A 31 -6.70 13.41 -12.48
N GLU A 32 -6.79 13.22 -13.79
CA GLU A 32 -5.90 12.35 -14.52
C GLU A 32 -5.39 13.05 -15.80
N TYR A 33 -4.09 13.01 -15.99
CA TYR A 33 -3.41 13.55 -17.15
C TYR A 33 -2.54 12.46 -17.78
N ASN A 34 -2.75 12.21 -19.07
CA ASN A 34 -2.00 11.22 -19.81
C ASN A 34 -1.44 11.84 -21.09
N LEU A 35 -0.15 11.65 -21.32
CA LEU A 35 0.54 12.01 -22.54
C LEU A 35 1.20 10.76 -23.12
N SER A 36 0.97 10.49 -24.39
CA SER A 36 1.62 9.37 -25.05
C SER A 36 2.16 9.78 -26.43
N LEU A 37 3.26 9.13 -26.80
CA LEU A 37 3.92 9.28 -28.08
C LEU A 37 4.22 7.90 -28.62
N SER A 38 3.88 7.67 -29.89
CA SER A 38 4.21 6.43 -30.60
C SER A 38 4.66 6.75 -32.01
N GLY A 39 5.50 5.90 -32.55
CA GLY A 39 5.96 6.03 -33.91
C GLY A 39 6.82 4.86 -34.32
N GLY A 40 7.29 4.89 -35.53
CA GLY A 40 8.18 3.85 -36.01
C GLY A 40 8.42 3.86 -37.50
N THR A 41 9.22 2.92 -37.92
CA THR A 41 9.54 2.57 -39.31
C THR A 41 9.28 1.08 -39.48
N GLU A 42 9.54 0.52 -40.67
CA GLU A 42 9.48 -0.92 -40.91
C GLU A 42 10.42 -1.74 -39.97
N ARG A 43 11.45 -1.11 -39.43
CA ARG A 43 12.44 -1.78 -38.58
C ARG A 43 12.31 -1.46 -37.10
N VAL A 44 11.85 -0.26 -36.75
CA VAL A 44 11.80 0.19 -35.37
C VAL A 44 10.38 0.63 -35.05
N THR A 45 9.86 0.20 -33.92
CA THR A 45 8.65 0.78 -33.32
C THR A 45 8.94 1.24 -31.91
N TYR A 46 8.33 2.34 -31.51
CA TYR A 46 8.43 2.83 -30.14
C TYR A 46 7.11 3.37 -29.65
N TYR A 47 6.92 3.27 -28.36
CA TYR A 47 5.82 3.84 -27.61
C TYR A 47 6.36 4.34 -26.29
N THR A 48 5.99 5.54 -25.90
CA THR A 48 6.22 6.06 -24.54
C THR A 48 4.96 6.76 -24.05
N SER A 49 4.69 6.62 -22.75
CA SER A 49 3.61 7.38 -22.12
C SER A 49 4.00 7.82 -20.72
N PHE A 50 3.49 8.97 -20.33
CA PHE A 50 3.55 9.52 -18.99
C PHE A 50 2.13 9.75 -18.52
N GLY A 51 1.83 9.32 -17.30
CA GLY A 51 0.55 9.52 -16.63
C GLY A 51 0.76 10.15 -15.26
N TYR A 52 -0.08 11.11 -14.92
CA TYR A 52 -0.22 11.66 -13.58
C TYR A 52 -1.67 11.55 -13.14
N TYR A 53 -1.88 11.01 -11.95
CA TYR A 53 -3.19 10.91 -11.31
C TYR A 53 -3.10 11.49 -9.91
N LYS A 54 -4.06 12.33 -9.56
CA LYS A 54 -4.24 12.86 -8.21
C LYS A 54 -5.68 12.63 -7.78
N GLU A 55 -5.86 12.16 -6.56
CA GLU A 55 -7.16 11.97 -5.92
C GLU A 55 -7.13 12.60 -4.53
N ASP A 56 -8.07 13.51 -4.29
CA ASP A 56 -8.39 13.96 -2.95
C ASP A 56 -9.53 13.06 -2.42
N GLY A 57 -9.34 12.47 -1.24
CA GLY A 57 -10.35 11.61 -0.64
C GLY A 57 -11.54 12.39 -0.11
N ASN A 58 -12.66 11.70 0.08
CA ASN A 58 -13.86 12.24 0.71
C ASN A 58 -13.68 12.51 2.23
N VAL A 59 -12.57 12.13 2.79
CA VAL A 59 -12.13 12.50 4.15
C VAL A 59 -10.95 13.44 4.01
N ASP A 60 -10.97 14.55 4.75
CA ASP A 60 -9.89 15.52 4.71
C ASP A 60 -8.54 14.90 5.14
N GLY A 61 -7.44 15.28 4.46
CA GLY A 61 -6.12 14.70 4.70
C GLY A 61 -5.90 13.30 4.10
N VAL A 62 -6.92 12.69 3.47
CA VAL A 62 -6.77 11.45 2.72
C VAL A 62 -6.61 11.76 1.24
N GLY A 63 -5.66 11.09 0.57
CA GLY A 63 -5.45 11.30 -0.85
C GLY A 63 -4.42 10.37 -1.45
N MET A 64 -4.30 10.42 -2.77
CA MET A 64 -3.34 9.65 -3.54
C MET A 64 -2.77 10.49 -4.69
N ASP A 65 -1.44 10.43 -4.84
CA ASP A 65 -0.73 10.89 -6.03
C ASP A 65 -0.05 9.71 -6.71
N ARG A 66 -0.17 9.60 -8.03
CA ARG A 66 0.45 8.52 -8.79
C ARG A 66 1.07 9.04 -10.09
N PHE A 67 2.32 8.68 -10.33
CA PHE A 67 3.05 8.89 -11.57
C PHE A 67 3.31 7.54 -12.24
N ASN A 68 3.06 7.45 -13.54
CA ASN A 68 3.33 6.29 -14.36
C ASN A 68 4.21 6.68 -15.54
N LEU A 69 5.20 5.86 -15.84
CA LEU A 69 6.02 5.97 -17.04
C LEU A 69 6.08 4.62 -17.73
N VAL A 70 5.81 4.60 -19.03
CA VAL A 70 5.92 3.42 -19.87
C VAL A 70 6.82 3.75 -21.05
N GLY A 71 7.77 2.89 -21.32
CA GLY A 71 8.59 2.93 -22.55
C GLY A 71 8.61 1.53 -23.18
N LYS A 72 8.32 1.44 -24.45
CA LYS A 72 8.41 0.19 -25.21
C LYS A 72 9.09 0.46 -26.54
N THR A 73 10.00 -0.41 -26.92
CA THR A 73 10.61 -0.37 -28.24
C THR A 73 10.78 -1.77 -28.79
N SER A 74 10.67 -1.91 -30.09
CA SER A 74 11.08 -3.14 -30.78
C SER A 74 11.92 -2.79 -32.01
N TYR A 75 12.90 -3.62 -32.29
CA TYR A 75 13.83 -3.46 -33.39
C TYR A 75 14.00 -4.76 -34.16
N LYS A 76 13.67 -4.71 -35.46
CA LYS A 76 13.93 -5.79 -36.40
C LYS A 76 15.35 -5.67 -36.89
N VAL A 77 16.27 -6.43 -36.26
CA VAL A 77 17.70 -6.40 -36.56
C VAL A 77 17.94 -6.85 -38.00
N ASN A 78 17.31 -7.96 -38.39
CA ASN A 78 17.30 -8.49 -39.75
C ASN A 78 16.04 -9.32 -39.98
N SER A 79 15.99 -10.15 -41.05
CA SER A 79 14.84 -11.01 -41.35
C SER A 79 14.60 -12.15 -40.35
N ILE A 80 15.61 -12.49 -39.56
CA ILE A 80 15.58 -13.60 -38.61
C ILE A 80 15.40 -13.11 -37.16
N LEU A 81 16.05 -12.01 -36.79
CA LEU A 81 16.13 -11.54 -35.40
C LEU A 81 15.32 -10.25 -35.20
N LYS A 82 14.42 -10.29 -34.24
CA LYS A 82 13.73 -9.14 -33.67
C LYS A 82 14.02 -9.08 -32.16
N VAL A 83 14.33 -7.91 -31.66
CA VAL A 83 14.54 -7.67 -30.22
C VAL A 83 13.57 -6.60 -29.73
N GLY A 84 13.22 -6.68 -28.46
CA GLY A 84 12.34 -5.72 -27.81
C GLY A 84 12.83 -5.36 -26.42
N ALA A 85 12.45 -4.17 -25.97
CA ALA A 85 12.61 -3.74 -24.60
C ALA A 85 11.34 -3.00 -24.14
N SER A 86 10.88 -3.33 -22.96
CA SER A 86 9.77 -2.66 -22.29
C SER A 86 10.19 -2.25 -20.90
N MET A 87 9.86 -1.03 -20.51
CA MET A 87 10.13 -0.48 -19.18
C MET A 87 8.85 0.14 -18.64
N PHE A 88 8.60 -0.13 -17.36
CA PHE A 88 7.46 0.40 -16.60
C PHE A 88 7.98 0.94 -15.30
N ALA A 89 7.65 2.18 -14.98
CA ALA A 89 7.93 2.76 -13.69
C ALA A 89 6.66 3.39 -13.13
N ASN A 90 6.44 3.19 -11.84
CA ASN A 90 5.31 3.75 -11.11
C ASN A 90 5.79 4.27 -9.76
N ARG A 91 5.30 5.45 -9.39
CA ARG A 91 5.39 5.96 -8.02
C ARG A 91 4.01 6.36 -7.56
N ARG A 92 3.57 5.79 -6.44
CA ARG A 92 2.31 6.12 -5.80
C ARG A 92 2.57 6.55 -4.35
N LYS A 93 2.08 7.72 -3.99
CA LYS A 93 2.03 8.19 -2.60
C LYS A 93 0.57 8.16 -2.15
N ASN A 94 0.30 7.49 -1.02
CA ASN A 94 -0.99 7.54 -0.34
C ASN A 94 -0.79 8.25 0.99
N THR A 95 -1.70 9.16 1.29
CA THR A 95 -1.81 9.83 2.59
C THR A 95 -3.10 9.38 3.25
N ASN A 96 -3.02 8.91 4.48
CA ASN A 96 -4.14 8.42 5.26
C ASN A 96 -4.03 8.94 6.70
N TYR A 97 -5.08 8.75 7.48
CA TYR A 97 -5.03 8.89 8.93
C TYR A 97 -4.49 7.59 9.58
N LEU A 98 -3.96 7.73 10.77
CA LEU A 98 -3.58 6.58 11.58
C LEU A 98 -4.84 5.90 12.14
N THR A 99 -4.96 4.59 11.97
CA THR A 99 -6.09 3.81 12.52
C THR A 99 -5.68 3.23 13.86
N ASP A 100 -6.44 3.52 14.91
CA ASP A 100 -6.26 2.95 16.23
C ASP A 100 -6.79 1.51 16.32
N ALA A 101 -6.47 0.82 17.40
CA ALA A 101 -6.88 -0.56 17.65
C ALA A 101 -8.41 -0.76 17.73
N TYR A 102 -9.16 0.27 18.06
CA TYR A 102 -10.62 0.25 18.20
C TYR A 102 -11.34 0.85 16.98
N GLY A 103 -10.61 1.39 16.03
CA GLY A 103 -11.17 2.02 14.82
C GLY A 103 -11.85 3.35 15.05
N MET A 104 -11.66 3.99 16.21
CA MET A 104 -12.31 5.27 16.53
C MET A 104 -11.80 6.43 15.68
N SER A 105 -10.53 6.39 15.29
CA SER A 105 -9.95 7.33 14.35
C SER A 105 -10.48 7.15 12.92
N ASN A 106 -11.20 6.05 12.62
CA ASN A 106 -11.85 5.83 11.34
C ASN A 106 -13.11 6.73 11.22
N PRO A 107 -13.14 7.70 10.28
CA PRO A 107 -14.24 8.64 10.15
C PRO A 107 -15.60 7.99 9.87
N VAL A 108 -15.61 6.88 9.11
CA VAL A 108 -16.85 6.14 8.82
C VAL A 108 -17.39 5.47 10.08
N PHE A 109 -16.52 4.88 10.87
CA PHE A 109 -16.92 4.30 12.16
C PHE A 109 -17.37 5.40 13.12
N TYR A 110 -16.58 6.45 13.27
CA TYR A 110 -16.88 7.57 14.16
C TYR A 110 -18.19 8.26 13.82
N SER A 111 -18.45 8.56 12.54
CA SER A 111 -19.68 9.22 12.09
C SER A 111 -20.96 8.45 12.47
N ARG A 112 -20.86 7.12 12.63
CA ARG A 112 -22.00 6.24 12.98
C ARG A 112 -22.13 6.01 14.49
N LYS A 113 -21.08 6.23 15.25
CA LYS A 113 -21.00 5.91 16.68
C LYS A 113 -20.99 7.13 17.57
N ALA A 114 -20.48 8.25 17.08
CA ALA A 114 -20.39 9.48 17.85
C ALA A 114 -21.79 10.02 18.19
N ASN A 115 -21.91 10.48 19.42
CA ASN A 115 -23.16 11.02 19.93
C ASN A 115 -23.48 12.35 19.21
N PRO A 116 -24.70 12.53 18.64
CA PRO A 116 -25.08 13.77 17.99
C PRO A 116 -25.21 14.98 18.95
N TYR A 117 -25.29 14.73 20.25
CA TYR A 117 -25.27 15.79 21.28
C TYR A 117 -23.85 16.21 21.71
N PHE A 118 -22.81 15.61 21.13
CA PHE A 118 -21.44 15.95 21.41
C PHE A 118 -20.95 17.07 20.50
N GLU A 119 -20.39 18.11 21.09
CA GLU A 119 -19.78 19.26 20.40
C GLU A 119 -18.26 19.06 20.34
N LEU A 120 -17.63 19.29 19.17
CA LEU A 120 -16.19 19.14 18.97
C LEU A 120 -15.35 20.08 19.82
N TYR A 121 -15.87 21.28 20.09
CA TYR A 121 -15.18 22.33 20.83
C TYR A 121 -16.04 22.79 22.01
N ASP A 122 -15.38 23.15 23.09
CA ASP A 122 -16.00 23.80 24.22
C ASP A 122 -16.34 25.27 23.90
N LYS A 123 -16.94 25.97 24.85
CA LYS A 123 -17.31 27.39 24.71
C LYS A 123 -16.11 28.34 24.53
N ASN A 124 -14.91 27.88 24.88
CA ASN A 124 -13.67 28.63 24.77
C ASN A 124 -12.89 28.32 23.48
N GLY A 125 -13.41 27.40 22.66
CA GLY A 125 -12.77 26.94 21.42
C GLY A 125 -11.70 25.87 21.63
N ASN A 126 -11.60 25.26 22.81
CA ASN A 126 -10.72 24.11 23.04
C ASN A 126 -11.40 22.83 22.60
N TYR A 127 -10.62 21.80 22.30
CA TYR A 127 -11.16 20.48 22.01
C TYR A 127 -11.99 19.94 23.16
N ASN A 128 -13.18 19.44 22.85
CA ASN A 128 -14.02 18.71 23.76
C ASN A 128 -13.78 17.22 23.57
N TYR A 129 -13.71 16.43 24.65
CA TYR A 129 -13.34 15.03 24.61
C TYR A 129 -14.52 14.12 24.89
N ASP A 130 -14.68 13.11 24.04
CA ASP A 130 -15.65 12.05 24.22
C ASP A 130 -14.99 10.90 25.00
N TYR A 131 -15.49 10.65 26.19
CA TYR A 131 -15.04 9.59 27.07
C TYR A 131 -15.89 8.32 26.98
N ASP A 132 -16.98 8.36 26.25
CA ASP A 132 -17.96 7.27 26.16
C ASP A 132 -17.85 6.46 24.87
N ILE A 133 -17.22 7.00 23.82
CA ILE A 133 -17.14 6.33 22.51
C ILE A 133 -16.40 4.99 22.54
N GLN A 134 -15.56 4.78 23.51
CA GLN A 134 -14.67 3.62 23.66
C GLN A 134 -15.31 2.39 24.32
N ASN A 135 -16.64 2.33 24.43
CA ASN A 135 -17.33 1.24 25.11
C ASN A 135 -16.82 0.93 26.53
N ASN A 136 -16.36 1.93 27.26
CA ASN A 136 -15.99 1.89 28.67
C ASN A 136 -14.69 1.21 29.08
N THR A 137 -13.82 0.80 28.18
CA THR A 137 -12.58 0.12 28.57
C THR A 137 -11.51 1.10 29.08
N ASP A 138 -11.49 2.34 28.57
CA ASP A 138 -10.45 3.36 28.90
C ASP A 138 -11.08 4.75 29.03
N LYS A 139 -12.05 4.90 29.92
CA LYS A 139 -12.82 6.16 30.15
C LYS A 139 -11.97 7.35 30.60
N ASP A 140 -10.76 7.13 31.01
CA ASP A 140 -9.80 8.17 31.38
C ASP A 140 -9.08 8.78 30.19
N LEU A 141 -9.16 8.14 29.00
CA LEU A 141 -8.61 8.65 27.77
C LEU A 141 -9.68 9.30 26.90
N GLY A 142 -9.85 10.59 27.00
CA GLY A 142 -10.80 11.31 26.13
C GLY A 142 -10.35 11.25 24.67
N PHE A 143 -11.32 11.16 23.75
CA PHE A 143 -11.10 11.12 22.31
C PHE A 143 -11.69 12.36 21.64
N ASN A 144 -10.93 12.99 20.74
CA ASN A 144 -11.42 13.99 19.81
C ASN A 144 -10.83 13.68 18.43
N ILE A 145 -11.70 13.44 17.45
CA ILE A 145 -11.27 12.99 16.12
C ILE A 145 -10.45 14.03 15.36
N PHE A 146 -10.67 15.32 15.61
CA PHE A 146 -9.91 16.38 14.96
C PHE A 146 -8.51 16.52 15.55
N GLU A 147 -8.39 16.47 16.89
CA GLU A 147 -7.09 16.44 17.55
C GLU A 147 -6.28 15.23 17.10
N GLU A 148 -6.92 14.06 17.06
CA GLU A 148 -6.27 12.83 16.61
C GLU A 148 -5.72 12.96 15.19
N ARG A 149 -6.51 13.48 14.27
CA ARG A 149 -6.10 13.64 12.87
C ARG A 149 -5.01 14.69 12.68
N GLN A 150 -4.98 15.74 13.48
CA GLN A 150 -3.92 16.75 13.43
C GLN A 150 -2.60 16.26 13.99
N ASN A 151 -2.66 15.36 14.97
CA ASN A 151 -1.50 14.86 15.70
C ASN A 151 -1.04 13.47 15.22
N THR A 152 -1.63 12.95 14.13
CA THR A 152 -1.24 11.68 13.55
C THR A 152 -1.02 11.79 12.04
N SER A 153 -0.18 10.93 11.50
CA SER A 153 -0.02 10.77 10.05
C SER A 153 0.28 9.31 9.69
N ASN A 154 -0.16 8.91 8.52
CA ASN A 154 0.14 7.61 7.92
C ASN A 154 0.36 7.83 6.42
N GLU A 155 1.61 7.83 6.01
CA GLU A 155 1.99 7.99 4.62
C GLU A 155 2.61 6.70 4.09
N SER A 156 2.25 6.33 2.86
CA SER A 156 2.82 5.18 2.17
C SER A 156 3.25 5.56 0.77
N VAL A 157 4.50 5.27 0.43
CA VAL A 157 5.08 5.48 -0.90
C VAL A 157 5.44 4.12 -1.49
N VAL A 158 4.87 3.82 -2.65
CA VAL A 158 5.20 2.62 -3.44
C VAL A 158 5.94 3.06 -4.70
N ASN A 159 7.14 2.53 -4.88
CA ASN A 159 7.92 2.70 -6.11
C ASN A 159 8.04 1.32 -6.78
N SER A 160 7.57 1.22 -8.01
CA SER A 160 7.66 -0.01 -8.80
C SER A 160 8.43 0.25 -10.07
N PHE A 161 9.30 -0.67 -10.42
CA PHE A 161 10.04 -0.68 -11.67
C PHE A 161 10.00 -2.08 -12.27
N SER A 162 9.76 -2.16 -13.58
CA SER A 162 9.82 -3.42 -14.32
C SER A 162 10.49 -3.17 -15.66
N SER A 163 11.40 -4.06 -16.02
CA SER A 163 12.02 -4.08 -17.34
C SER A 163 11.91 -5.49 -17.94
N ILE A 164 11.58 -5.55 -19.21
CA ILE A 164 11.46 -6.78 -19.98
C ILE A 164 12.27 -6.61 -21.25
N PHE A 165 13.17 -7.55 -21.49
CA PHE A 165 13.92 -7.67 -22.72
C PHE A 165 13.50 -8.96 -23.42
N ASP A 166 13.14 -8.88 -24.67
CA ASP A 166 12.71 -10.01 -25.48
C ASP A 166 13.53 -10.12 -26.77
N ALA A 167 13.74 -11.34 -27.20
CA ALA A 167 14.35 -11.68 -28.46
C ALA A 167 13.52 -12.76 -29.13
N GLU A 168 13.20 -12.55 -30.40
CA GLU A 168 12.54 -13.51 -31.28
C GLU A 168 13.47 -13.84 -32.42
N LEU A 169 13.75 -15.13 -32.59
CA LEU A 169 14.50 -15.71 -33.69
C LEU A 169 13.55 -16.54 -34.58
N ARG A 170 13.38 -16.14 -35.80
CA ARG A 170 12.56 -16.86 -36.79
C ARG A 170 13.48 -17.40 -37.89
N PHE A 171 13.89 -18.64 -37.75
CA PHE A 171 14.84 -19.26 -38.68
C PHE A 171 14.26 -19.49 -40.04
N ASN A 172 12.96 -19.85 -40.12
CA ASN A 172 12.15 -20.03 -41.32
C ASN A 172 10.66 -19.97 -40.91
N ASP A 173 9.78 -20.30 -41.82
CA ASP A 173 8.33 -20.30 -41.57
C ASP A 173 7.88 -21.35 -40.56
N LYS A 174 8.71 -22.36 -40.26
CA LYS A 174 8.38 -23.49 -39.41
C LYS A 174 8.93 -23.34 -37.98
N TRP A 175 10.08 -22.70 -37.82
CA TRP A 175 10.79 -22.65 -36.55
C TRP A 175 10.91 -21.23 -36.01
N LYS A 176 10.44 -21.05 -34.76
CA LYS A 176 10.54 -19.80 -34.02
C LYS A 176 11.06 -20.09 -32.61
N LEU A 177 12.03 -19.32 -32.19
CA LEU A 177 12.55 -19.32 -30.80
C LEU A 177 12.32 -17.95 -30.19
N THR A 178 11.76 -17.92 -28.99
CA THR A 178 11.60 -16.70 -28.20
C THR A 178 12.34 -16.83 -26.90
N SER A 179 12.99 -15.76 -26.47
CA SER A 179 13.61 -15.64 -25.14
C SER A 179 13.19 -14.30 -24.53
N GLN A 180 12.85 -14.32 -23.26
CA GLN A 180 12.46 -13.15 -22.52
C GLN A 180 13.17 -13.12 -21.17
N PHE A 181 13.77 -11.97 -20.86
CA PHE A 181 14.36 -11.69 -19.54
C PHE A 181 13.59 -10.54 -18.91
N GLY A 182 13.12 -10.73 -17.69
CA GLY A 182 12.38 -9.73 -16.91
C GLY A 182 13.06 -9.49 -15.57
N TYR A 183 13.13 -8.22 -15.19
CA TYR A 183 13.46 -7.78 -13.84
C TYR A 183 12.33 -6.91 -13.31
N GLN A 184 11.91 -7.16 -12.06
CA GLN A 184 10.90 -6.38 -11.36
C GLN A 184 11.41 -6.02 -9.98
N LEU A 185 11.13 -4.79 -9.56
CA LEU A 185 11.40 -4.27 -8.23
C LEU A 185 10.18 -3.49 -7.76
N GLU A 186 9.68 -3.81 -6.57
CA GLU A 186 8.70 -2.99 -5.87
C GLU A 186 9.21 -2.69 -4.46
N LYS A 187 9.27 -1.41 -4.12
CA LYS A 187 9.63 -0.95 -2.79
C LYS A 187 8.49 -0.13 -2.21
N THR A 188 7.99 -0.56 -1.05
CA THR A 188 6.98 0.16 -0.27
C THR A 188 7.62 0.67 1.01
N SER A 189 7.55 1.99 1.21
CA SER A 189 7.92 2.66 2.45
C SER A 189 6.66 3.23 3.07
N ARG A 190 6.36 2.87 4.32
CA ARG A 190 5.24 3.42 5.08
C ARG A 190 5.74 3.99 6.39
N GLU A 191 5.31 5.20 6.68
CA GLU A 191 5.60 5.90 7.94
C GLU A 191 4.30 6.23 8.67
N GLU A 192 4.27 5.91 9.94
CA GLU A 192 3.19 6.24 10.87
C GLU A 192 3.78 7.09 12.00
N ILE A 193 3.19 8.26 12.23
CA ILE A 193 3.58 9.16 13.31
C ILE A 193 2.35 9.45 14.16
N ALA A 194 2.53 9.41 15.48
CA ALA A 194 1.57 9.91 16.44
C ALA A 194 2.32 10.83 17.42
N ASP A 195 1.91 12.10 17.46
CA ASP A 195 2.47 13.06 18.39
C ASP A 195 1.94 12.80 19.82
N TRP A 196 2.59 13.41 20.81
CA TRP A 196 2.24 13.19 22.23
C TRP A 196 0.79 13.49 22.57
N GLU A 197 0.21 14.50 21.94
CA GLU A 197 -1.17 14.94 22.15
C GLU A 197 -2.22 14.00 21.54
N SER A 198 -1.81 13.10 20.64
CA SER A 198 -2.73 12.18 20.01
C SER A 198 -3.33 11.16 20.97
N TYR A 199 -4.56 10.74 20.72
CA TYR A 199 -5.17 9.63 21.45
C TYR A 199 -4.36 8.33 21.28
N ALA A 200 -3.87 8.04 20.06
CA ALA A 200 -3.04 6.88 19.79
C ALA A 200 -1.83 6.83 20.72
N MET A 201 -1.12 7.93 20.89
CA MET A 201 0.06 7.94 21.77
C MET A 201 -0.32 7.84 23.25
N ARG A 202 -1.35 8.55 23.70
CA ARG A 202 -1.87 8.45 25.08
C ARG A 202 -2.29 7.00 25.40
N TYR A 203 -2.89 6.31 24.46
CA TYR A 203 -3.26 4.89 24.59
C TYR A 203 -2.03 3.99 24.69
N TYR A 204 -1.03 4.13 23.79
CA TYR A 204 0.21 3.39 23.88
C TYR A 204 0.97 3.65 25.21
N TYR A 205 0.99 4.90 25.64
CA TYR A 205 1.62 5.27 26.91
C TYR A 205 0.93 4.59 28.10
N LYS A 206 -0.40 4.55 28.11
CA LYS A 206 -1.18 3.81 29.11
C LYS A 206 -0.89 2.32 29.08
N LEU A 207 -0.81 1.71 27.90
CA LEU A 207 -0.44 0.28 27.77
C LEU A 207 0.97 -0.02 28.27
N SER A 208 1.81 0.99 28.44
CA SER A 208 3.17 0.85 28.97
C SER A 208 3.25 0.86 30.49
N GLU A 209 2.12 0.97 31.17
CA GLU A 209 2.07 0.93 32.64
C GLU A 209 2.52 -0.43 33.20
N TYR A 210 3.32 -0.36 34.26
CA TYR A 210 3.70 -1.54 35.06
C TYR A 210 3.92 -1.14 36.50
N SER A 211 3.76 -2.10 37.43
CA SER A 211 3.99 -1.86 38.86
C SER A 211 5.39 -2.27 39.26
N GLN A 212 6.09 -1.39 39.94
CA GLN A 212 7.39 -1.66 40.53
C GLN A 212 7.48 -1.04 41.92
N GLY A 213 7.66 -1.86 42.94
CA GLY A 213 7.75 -1.40 44.35
C GLY A 213 6.45 -0.79 44.88
N GLY A 214 5.30 -1.08 44.31
CA GLY A 214 3.99 -0.51 44.65
C GLY A 214 3.68 0.81 43.96
N GLU A 215 4.59 1.30 43.10
CA GLU A 215 4.39 2.48 42.27
C GLU A 215 4.04 2.09 40.82
N THR A 216 3.17 2.87 40.19
CA THR A 216 2.88 2.76 38.76
C THR A 216 3.94 3.53 37.98
N LYS A 217 4.56 2.85 37.02
CA LYS A 217 5.57 3.40 36.11
C LYS A 217 5.22 3.10 34.66
N HIS A 218 5.83 3.84 33.74
CA HIS A 218 5.72 3.62 32.30
C HIS A 218 7.10 3.25 31.75
N PHE A 219 7.15 2.23 30.88
CA PHE A 219 8.39 1.87 30.18
C PHE A 219 8.56 2.65 28.86
N LEU A 220 7.47 3.18 28.28
CA LEU A 220 7.58 4.11 27.17
C LEU A 220 7.92 5.51 27.71
N PRO A 221 8.84 6.22 27.03
CA PRO A 221 9.14 7.59 27.36
C PRO A 221 8.06 8.55 26.88
N GLU A 222 7.91 9.68 27.56
CA GLU A 222 7.06 10.79 27.11
C GLU A 222 7.55 11.34 25.76
N GLY A 223 6.62 11.64 24.88
CA GLY A 223 6.81 12.09 23.50
C GLY A 223 5.96 11.28 22.53
N GLY A 224 6.08 11.57 21.27
CA GLY A 224 5.35 10.86 20.22
C GLY A 224 5.92 9.46 19.93
N MET A 225 5.37 8.84 18.90
CA MET A 225 5.94 7.63 18.29
C MET A 225 6.10 7.81 16.79
N GLN A 226 7.11 7.15 16.24
CA GLN A 226 7.32 6.99 14.80
C GLN A 226 7.50 5.50 14.50
N LYS A 227 6.71 4.97 13.56
CA LYS A 227 6.86 3.61 13.05
C LYS A 227 7.16 3.66 11.57
N SER A 228 8.17 2.90 11.16
CA SER A 228 8.58 2.78 9.76
C SER A 228 8.50 1.33 9.32
N TYR A 229 7.92 1.15 8.14
CA TYR A 229 7.77 -0.15 7.49
C TYR A 229 8.39 -0.06 6.09
N GLU A 230 9.41 -0.85 5.84
CA GLU A 230 10.03 -0.97 4.54
C GLU A 230 9.81 -2.38 4.01
N ASN A 231 9.22 -2.49 2.84
CA ASN A 231 9.05 -3.76 2.15
C ASN A 231 9.72 -3.65 0.77
N SER A 232 10.54 -4.62 0.42
CA SER A 232 11.17 -4.73 -0.88
C SER A 232 10.87 -6.09 -1.48
N ASN A 233 10.34 -6.11 -2.70
CA ASN A 233 10.09 -7.32 -3.47
C ASN A 233 10.81 -7.20 -4.81
N SER A 234 11.74 -8.11 -5.08
CA SER A 234 12.48 -8.15 -6.34
C SER A 234 12.31 -9.50 -7.00
N GLN A 235 12.22 -9.49 -8.32
CA GLN A 235 12.06 -10.71 -9.10
C GLN A 235 12.89 -10.64 -10.38
N ILE A 236 13.58 -11.73 -10.68
CA ILE A 236 14.15 -12.02 -11.99
C ILE A 236 13.40 -13.18 -12.60
N THR A 237 13.05 -13.05 -13.85
CA THR A 237 12.40 -14.12 -14.63
C THR A 237 13.12 -14.26 -15.96
N TRP A 238 13.47 -15.48 -16.32
CA TRP A 238 13.91 -15.80 -17.67
C TRP A 238 13.05 -16.90 -18.25
N LYS A 239 12.60 -16.70 -19.49
CA LYS A 239 11.81 -17.66 -20.27
C LYS A 239 12.48 -17.92 -21.58
N ALA A 240 12.44 -19.17 -22.01
CA ALA A 240 12.79 -19.56 -23.37
C ALA A 240 11.77 -20.54 -23.92
N MET A 241 11.36 -20.36 -25.17
CA MET A 241 10.31 -21.15 -25.79
C MET A 241 10.64 -21.37 -27.26
N GLY A 242 10.55 -22.62 -27.70
CA GLY A 242 10.64 -23.03 -29.09
C GLY A 242 9.26 -23.41 -29.63
N GLU A 243 8.95 -22.95 -30.82
CA GLU A 243 7.74 -23.26 -31.54
C GLU A 243 8.11 -23.93 -32.89
N TYR A 244 7.44 -24.99 -33.19
CA TYR A 244 7.50 -25.64 -34.50
C TYR A 244 6.08 -25.72 -35.09
N ARG A 245 5.93 -25.23 -36.31
CA ARG A 245 4.66 -25.32 -37.09
C ARG A 245 4.96 -25.82 -38.47
N ASP A 246 4.22 -26.86 -38.91
CA ASP A 246 4.33 -27.37 -40.24
C ASP A 246 2.96 -27.84 -40.77
N SER A 247 2.80 -27.79 -42.10
CA SER A 247 1.64 -28.26 -42.78
C SER A 247 2.07 -29.29 -43.85
N PHE A 248 1.48 -30.48 -43.81
CA PHE A 248 1.81 -31.60 -44.70
C PHE A 248 0.62 -31.94 -45.62
N ASN A 249 0.85 -32.00 -46.90
CA ASN A 249 -0.14 -32.36 -47.90
C ASN A 249 -1.43 -31.52 -47.84
N ASP A 250 -1.36 -30.29 -47.37
CA ASP A 250 -2.50 -29.35 -47.22
C ASP A 250 -3.68 -29.86 -46.36
N ILE A 251 -3.52 -31.03 -45.71
CA ILE A 251 -4.56 -31.66 -44.90
C ILE A 251 -4.14 -31.89 -43.43
N HIS A 252 -2.85 -31.85 -43.15
CA HIS A 252 -2.30 -32.06 -41.82
C HIS A 252 -1.61 -30.78 -41.35
N GLU A 253 -1.98 -30.26 -40.19
CA GLU A 253 -1.25 -29.18 -39.51
C GLU A 253 -0.75 -29.66 -38.16
N LEU A 254 0.53 -29.46 -37.91
CA LEU A 254 1.17 -29.76 -36.63
C LEU A 254 1.77 -28.49 -36.08
N GLU A 255 1.43 -28.19 -34.81
CA GLU A 255 2.03 -27.13 -34.03
C GLU A 255 2.53 -27.71 -32.70
N VAL A 256 3.79 -27.52 -32.39
CA VAL A 256 4.41 -27.98 -31.17
C VAL A 256 5.13 -26.78 -30.51
N MET A 257 4.90 -26.59 -29.23
CA MET A 257 5.60 -25.61 -28.40
C MET A 257 6.22 -26.31 -27.22
N ALA A 258 7.44 -25.96 -26.90
CA ALA A 258 8.09 -26.37 -25.65
C ALA A 258 8.90 -25.19 -25.07
N GLY A 259 8.89 -25.07 -23.77
CA GLY A 259 9.56 -23.97 -23.12
C GLY A 259 9.96 -24.26 -21.67
N THR A 260 10.75 -23.35 -21.14
CA THR A 260 11.18 -23.33 -19.75
C THR A 260 11.07 -21.92 -19.18
N GLU A 261 10.82 -21.85 -17.89
CA GLU A 261 10.84 -20.62 -17.10
C GLU A 261 11.70 -20.82 -15.86
N LEU A 262 12.63 -19.91 -15.66
CA LEU A 262 13.38 -19.75 -14.41
C LEU A 262 12.92 -18.48 -13.75
N ARG A 263 12.53 -18.56 -12.47
CA ARG A 263 12.09 -17.41 -11.68
C ARG A 263 12.79 -17.44 -10.32
N LYS A 264 13.29 -16.27 -9.91
CA LYS A 264 13.84 -16.08 -8.57
C LYS A 264 13.25 -14.80 -7.98
N THR A 265 12.77 -14.91 -6.74
CA THR A 265 12.15 -13.79 -6.01
C THR A 265 12.85 -13.59 -4.68
N TRP A 266 13.02 -12.34 -4.28
CA TRP A 266 13.52 -11.92 -2.97
C TRP A 266 12.50 -11.01 -2.34
N TYR A 267 12.21 -11.27 -1.10
CA TYR A 267 11.29 -10.47 -0.29
C TYR A 267 11.99 -10.10 1.02
N GLU A 268 12.07 -8.79 1.27
CA GLU A 268 12.67 -8.23 2.46
C GLU A 268 11.67 -7.31 3.15
N THR A 269 11.58 -7.41 4.47
CA THR A 269 10.81 -6.48 5.28
C THR A 269 11.68 -5.95 6.41
N LEU A 270 11.49 -4.67 6.71
CA LEU A 270 12.04 -4.00 7.87
C LEU A 270 10.91 -3.25 8.56
N PHE A 271 10.76 -3.49 9.84
CA PHE A 271 9.93 -2.69 10.74
C PHE A 271 10.82 -2.05 11.79
N SER A 272 10.60 -0.77 12.07
CA SER A 272 11.19 -0.10 13.21
C SER A 272 10.18 0.80 13.90
N ALA A 273 10.25 0.89 15.23
CA ALA A 273 9.44 1.76 16.06
C ALA A 273 10.32 2.55 17.02
N GLY A 274 10.13 3.86 17.06
CA GLY A 274 10.75 4.77 17.99
C GLY A 274 9.69 5.46 18.82
N TYR A 275 9.92 5.53 20.13
CA TYR A 275 9.05 6.20 21.08
C TYR A 275 9.77 7.39 21.71
N GLY A 276 9.02 8.31 22.35
CA GLY A 276 9.57 9.59 22.75
C GLY A 276 9.98 10.45 21.56
N PHE A 277 9.32 10.26 20.42
CA PHE A 277 9.61 10.96 19.18
C PHE A 277 9.27 12.45 19.31
N ASP A 278 10.18 13.27 18.83
CA ASP A 278 10.01 14.72 18.71
C ASP A 278 10.07 15.11 17.23
N ARG A 279 8.96 15.60 16.70
CA ARG A 279 8.82 15.97 15.28
C ARG A 279 9.73 17.13 14.85
N LYS A 280 10.21 17.96 15.80
CA LYS A 280 11.09 19.10 15.50
C LYS A 280 12.55 18.68 15.36
N THR A 281 12.98 17.76 16.23
CA THR A 281 14.37 17.27 16.23
C THR A 281 14.55 15.97 15.45
N LEU A 282 13.44 15.28 15.10
CA LEU A 282 13.41 13.96 14.46
C LEU A 282 14.17 12.90 15.27
N THR A 283 14.12 13.01 16.59
CA THR A 283 14.81 12.09 17.51
C THR A 283 13.81 11.29 18.33
N THR A 284 14.24 10.14 18.82
CA THR A 284 13.51 9.25 19.72
C THR A 284 14.28 9.08 21.02
N LYS A 285 13.62 8.59 22.07
CA LYS A 285 14.23 8.31 23.36
C LYS A 285 14.41 6.79 23.55
N PRO A 286 15.37 6.34 24.35
CA PRO A 286 15.53 4.92 24.67
C PRO A 286 14.30 4.34 25.38
N VAL A 287 13.97 3.10 25.03
CA VAL A 287 12.94 2.30 25.70
C VAL A 287 13.64 1.18 26.49
N ILE A 288 13.33 1.06 27.79
CA ILE A 288 13.85 0.00 28.67
C ILE A 288 12.67 -0.83 29.13
N PHE A 289 12.52 -2.04 28.58
CA PHE A 289 11.43 -2.95 28.95
C PHE A 289 11.67 -3.58 30.33
N PRO A 290 10.63 -3.65 31.18
CA PRO A 290 10.71 -4.33 32.48
C PRO A 290 10.93 -5.86 32.36
N ASN A 291 10.46 -6.47 31.29
CA ASN A 291 10.65 -7.89 30.96
C ASN A 291 10.42 -8.18 29.47
N GLU A 292 10.68 -9.43 29.03
CA GLU A 292 10.57 -9.86 27.63
C GLU A 292 9.14 -9.80 27.07
N SER A 293 8.12 -10.00 27.91
CA SER A 293 6.73 -9.96 27.44
C SER A 293 6.37 -8.60 26.86
N TYR A 294 6.83 -7.51 27.50
CA TYR A 294 6.64 -6.16 26.97
C TYR A 294 7.43 -5.94 25.67
N ALA A 295 8.68 -6.42 25.59
CA ALA A 295 9.48 -6.33 24.37
C ALA A 295 8.83 -7.06 23.19
N THR A 296 8.15 -8.18 23.45
CA THR A 296 7.38 -8.92 22.44
C THR A 296 6.14 -8.16 21.98
N SER A 297 5.41 -7.53 22.92
CA SER A 297 4.21 -6.75 22.65
C SER A 297 4.48 -5.41 21.98
N PHE A 298 5.67 -4.85 22.20
CA PHE A 298 6.15 -3.57 21.65
C PHE A 298 7.45 -3.76 20.88
N PRO A 299 7.46 -4.47 19.76
CA PRO A 299 8.68 -4.69 19.01
C PRO A 299 9.23 -3.35 18.49
N LEU A 300 10.55 -3.14 18.71
CA LEU A 300 11.23 -1.92 18.24
C LEU A 300 11.88 -2.12 16.87
N HIS A 301 12.19 -3.37 16.52
CA HIS A 301 12.85 -3.69 15.26
C HIS A 301 12.54 -5.14 14.87
N GLN A 302 12.16 -5.33 13.62
CA GLN A 302 11.93 -6.67 13.04
C GLN A 302 12.39 -6.69 11.59
N THR A 303 13.03 -7.76 11.18
CA THR A 303 13.42 -8.00 9.80
C THR A 303 12.97 -9.38 9.34
N THR A 304 12.62 -9.47 8.08
CA THR A 304 12.33 -10.77 7.44
C THR A 304 13.00 -10.80 6.08
N TYR A 305 13.62 -11.90 5.75
CA TYR A 305 14.15 -12.18 4.43
C TYR A 305 13.61 -13.53 3.93
N LYS A 306 13.09 -13.55 2.71
CA LYS A 306 12.62 -14.77 2.04
C LYS A 306 13.14 -14.79 0.61
N GLU A 307 13.59 -15.96 0.19
CA GLU A 307 14.03 -16.21 -1.18
C GLU A 307 13.31 -17.45 -1.71
N ASN A 308 12.82 -17.36 -2.96
CA ASN A 308 12.22 -18.49 -3.65
C ASN A 308 12.78 -18.58 -5.06
N ALA A 309 13.02 -19.80 -5.52
CA ALA A 309 13.44 -20.09 -6.88
C ALA A 309 12.56 -21.18 -7.48
N TYR A 310 12.19 -21.00 -8.73
CA TYR A 310 11.31 -21.90 -9.47
C TYR A 310 11.94 -22.21 -10.84
N VAL A 311 11.82 -23.46 -11.23
CA VAL A 311 12.11 -23.93 -12.58
C VAL A 311 10.86 -24.65 -13.09
N SER A 312 10.37 -24.24 -14.23
CA SER A 312 9.18 -24.83 -14.85
C SER A 312 9.49 -25.22 -16.29
N PHE A 313 8.94 -26.35 -16.70
CA PHE A 313 8.93 -26.82 -18.08
C PHE A 313 7.50 -26.99 -18.53
N TYR A 314 7.22 -26.59 -19.75
CA TYR A 314 5.89 -26.71 -20.34
C TYR A 314 5.98 -27.06 -21.82
N SER A 315 5.00 -27.79 -22.29
CA SER A 315 4.87 -28.11 -23.71
C SER A 315 3.41 -28.22 -24.08
N THR A 316 3.10 -27.90 -25.33
CA THR A 316 1.80 -28.17 -25.93
C THR A 316 2.03 -28.71 -27.33
N ALA A 317 1.15 -29.58 -27.76
CA ALA A 317 1.10 -30.05 -29.14
C ALA A 317 -0.34 -29.96 -29.66
N SER A 318 -0.51 -29.43 -30.85
CA SER A 318 -1.78 -29.36 -31.54
C SER A 318 -1.62 -30.00 -32.89
N TYR A 319 -2.56 -30.89 -33.25
CA TYR A 319 -2.62 -31.51 -34.55
C TYR A 319 -4.04 -31.35 -35.16
N SER A 320 -4.09 -30.81 -36.36
CA SER A 320 -5.33 -30.62 -37.11
C SER A 320 -5.34 -31.47 -38.38
N LEU A 321 -6.44 -32.14 -38.62
CA LEU A 321 -6.67 -32.94 -39.81
C LEU A 321 -7.80 -32.31 -40.62
N LEU A 322 -7.54 -32.09 -41.93
CA LEU A 322 -8.51 -31.53 -42.88
C LEU A 322 -9.13 -30.20 -42.47
N ASN A 323 -8.48 -29.44 -41.59
CA ASN A 323 -9.06 -28.24 -40.95
C ASN A 323 -10.41 -28.46 -40.23
N ARG A 324 -10.72 -29.73 -39.88
CA ARG A 324 -12.00 -30.13 -39.26
C ARG A 324 -11.85 -30.80 -37.90
N TYR A 325 -10.79 -31.55 -37.71
CA TYR A 325 -10.56 -32.31 -36.48
C TYR A 325 -9.25 -31.84 -35.84
N THR A 326 -9.32 -31.30 -34.64
CA THR A 326 -8.14 -30.84 -33.92
C THR A 326 -8.01 -31.57 -32.59
N ALA A 327 -6.84 -32.12 -32.33
CA ALA A 327 -6.45 -32.67 -31.05
C ALA A 327 -5.38 -31.75 -30.42
N VAL A 328 -5.52 -31.46 -29.14
CA VAL A 328 -4.58 -30.61 -28.38
C VAL A 328 -4.22 -31.34 -27.07
N SER A 329 -2.94 -31.32 -26.70
CA SER A 329 -2.41 -31.89 -25.43
C SER A 329 -1.68 -30.84 -24.62
#